data_6c8581ddfb6cf4c84ee815db4ab75a80
#
_entry.id   6c8581ddfb6cf4c84ee815db4ab75a80
#
_cell.length_a   1.000
_cell.length_b   1.000
_cell.length_c   1.000
_cell.angle_alpha   90.00
_cell.angle_beta   90.00
_cell.angle_gamma   90.00
#
_symmetry.space_group_name_H-M   'P 1'
#
loop_
_entity.id
_entity.type
_entity.pdbx_description
1 polymer ?
#
loop_
_entity_poly.entity_id
_entity_poly.type
_entity_poly.pdbx_seq_one_letter_code
_entity_poly.pdbx_strand_id
1 'polypeptide(L)'
;MTLASVIDDKNYDVGGGKTIKGSKGDVSMRTAIALSLNSCAVQTSDLVTQDVGMEYCEKLGISTLVTNKVVNGKTYSDNAKTLALGGLTDGVYNYELCSAYAAIANNGVYNKPTLYTKVLDHDGNVLLDGTGESHQ
;
A
#
# COMPACT_ATOMS: atom_id res chain seq x y z
N MET A 1 12.30 10.63 -6.96
CA MET A 1 12.79 9.28 -7.34
C MET A 1 11.96 8.81 -8.52
N THR A 2 12.55 8.11 -9.49
CA THR A 2 11.89 7.58 -10.69
C THR A 2 12.19 6.08 -10.84
N LEU A 3 11.52 5.40 -11.76
CA LEU A 3 11.82 3.98 -12.07
C LEU A 3 13.25 3.76 -12.58
N ALA A 4 13.93 4.80 -13.06
CA ALA A 4 15.34 4.77 -13.48
C ALA A 4 16.33 5.10 -12.36
N SER A 5 15.87 5.60 -11.21
CA SER A 5 16.74 5.84 -10.05
C SER A 5 17.41 4.56 -9.60
N VAL A 6 18.68 4.66 -9.22
CA VAL A 6 19.49 3.51 -8.76
C VAL A 6 19.42 3.41 -7.24
N ILE A 7 19.34 2.19 -6.75
CA ILE A 7 19.38 1.84 -5.33
C ILE A 7 20.27 0.61 -5.15
N ASP A 8 21.07 0.60 -4.09
CA ASP A 8 21.98 -0.50 -3.79
C ASP A 8 21.25 -1.59 -2.98
N ASP A 9 21.05 -2.76 -3.61
CA ASP A 9 20.49 -3.95 -2.95
C ASP A 9 21.57 -4.62 -2.07
N LYS A 10 21.74 -4.07 -0.90
CA LYS A 10 22.67 -4.57 0.14
C LYS A 10 21.93 -4.97 1.41
N ASN A 11 22.66 -5.61 2.31
CA ASN A 11 22.13 -5.85 3.66
C ASN A 11 21.76 -4.52 4.32
N TYR A 12 20.51 -4.43 4.80
CA TYR A 12 19.96 -3.20 5.35
C TYR A 12 19.45 -3.43 6.78
N ASP A 13 20.00 -2.67 7.73
CA ASP A 13 19.57 -2.73 9.13
C ASP A 13 18.23 -1.99 9.30
N VAL A 14 17.24 -2.70 9.79
CA VAL A 14 15.90 -2.16 10.05
C VAL A 14 15.69 -1.82 11.52
N GLY A 15 16.72 -1.95 12.34
CA GLY A 15 16.66 -1.72 13.78
C GLY A 15 16.30 -2.99 14.58
N GLY A 16 16.47 -2.90 15.91
CA GLY A 16 16.16 -4.02 16.80
C GLY A 16 17.02 -5.28 16.56
N GLY A 17 18.22 -5.14 15.99
CA GLY A 17 19.10 -6.25 15.64
C GLY A 17 18.64 -7.07 14.43
N LYS A 18 17.71 -6.54 13.62
CA LYS A 18 17.19 -7.21 12.44
C LYS A 18 17.77 -6.61 11.17
N THR A 19 18.19 -7.48 10.25
CA THR A 19 18.75 -7.10 8.95
C THR A 19 17.96 -7.75 7.82
N ILE A 20 17.60 -6.96 6.82
CA ILE A 20 17.05 -7.47 5.55
C ILE A 20 18.19 -7.69 4.58
N LYS A 21 18.27 -8.90 4.04
CA LYS A 21 19.34 -9.29 3.12
C LYS A 21 19.14 -8.68 1.75
N GLY A 22 20.23 -8.18 1.16
CA GLY A 22 20.35 -7.77 -0.24
C GLY A 22 21.71 -8.21 -0.76
N SER A 23 21.82 -8.47 -2.05
CA SER A 23 23.04 -9.05 -2.65
C SER A 23 23.24 -8.73 -4.13
N LYS A 24 22.37 -7.90 -4.72
CA LYS A 24 22.41 -7.59 -6.16
C LYS A 24 23.29 -6.38 -6.48
N GLY A 25 23.68 -5.59 -5.46
CA GLY A 25 24.35 -4.32 -5.68
C GLY A 25 23.45 -3.28 -6.32
N ASP A 26 24.03 -2.39 -7.11
CA ASP A 26 23.30 -1.29 -7.76
C ASP A 26 22.30 -1.81 -8.79
N VAL A 27 21.02 -1.54 -8.54
CA VAL A 27 19.91 -1.89 -9.43
C VAL A 27 19.00 -0.68 -9.68
N SER A 28 18.32 -0.62 -10.82
CA SER A 28 17.28 0.38 -11.03
C SER A 28 16.05 0.07 -10.16
N MET A 29 15.26 1.10 -9.80
CA MET A 29 14.00 0.91 -9.08
C MET A 29 13.05 -0.02 -9.83
N ARG A 30 13.03 0.04 -11.17
CA ARG A 30 12.25 -0.90 -11.99
C ARG A 30 12.68 -2.35 -11.75
N THR A 31 13.98 -2.61 -11.74
CA THR A 31 14.54 -3.95 -11.47
C THR A 31 14.23 -4.39 -10.03
N ALA A 32 14.37 -3.48 -9.06
CA ALA A 32 14.07 -3.76 -7.66
C ALA A 32 12.61 -4.19 -7.46
N ILE A 33 11.67 -3.51 -8.12
CA ILE A 33 10.24 -3.86 -8.10
C ILE A 33 10.00 -5.20 -8.79
N ALA A 34 10.54 -5.39 -10.00
CA ALA A 34 10.35 -6.62 -10.79
C ALA A 34 10.87 -7.87 -10.09
N LEU A 35 11.98 -7.74 -9.35
CA LEU A 35 12.59 -8.83 -8.57
C LEU A 35 12.10 -8.90 -7.13
N SER A 36 11.19 -7.99 -6.72
CA SER A 36 10.64 -7.92 -5.35
C SER A 36 11.74 -7.86 -4.28
N LEU A 37 12.72 -6.95 -4.46
CA LEU A 37 13.86 -6.84 -3.57
C LEU A 37 13.49 -6.12 -2.28
N ASN A 38 13.40 -6.86 -1.20
CA ASN A 38 12.94 -6.37 0.11
C ASN A 38 13.86 -5.29 0.69
N SER A 39 15.18 -5.41 0.53
CA SER A 39 16.13 -4.41 1.02
C SER A 39 15.90 -3.06 0.33
N CYS A 40 15.68 -3.07 -0.98
CA CYS A 40 15.37 -1.88 -1.76
C CYS A 40 14.02 -1.25 -1.36
N ALA A 41 13.01 -2.09 -1.11
CA ALA A 41 11.68 -1.62 -0.69
C ALA A 41 11.75 -0.86 0.66
N VAL A 42 12.45 -1.41 1.65
CA VAL A 42 12.60 -0.77 2.96
C VAL A 42 13.47 0.48 2.89
N GLN A 43 14.57 0.46 2.14
CA GLN A 43 15.40 1.65 1.92
C GLN A 43 14.58 2.77 1.26
N THR A 44 13.75 2.44 0.27
CA THR A 44 12.87 3.41 -0.38
C THR A 44 11.84 3.98 0.59
N SER A 45 11.24 3.14 1.42
CA SER A 45 10.30 3.56 2.46
C SER A 45 10.94 4.50 3.48
N ASP A 46 12.19 4.25 3.88
CA ASP A 46 12.92 5.15 4.77
C ASP A 46 13.24 6.51 4.14
N LEU A 47 13.49 6.55 2.82
CA LEU A 47 13.69 7.81 2.07
C LEU A 47 12.41 8.63 1.92
N VAL A 48 11.26 7.96 1.78
CA VAL A 48 9.94 8.60 1.63
C VAL A 48 9.33 8.93 2.99
N THR A 49 9.65 8.20 4.01
CA THR A 49 9.09 8.06 5.35
C THR A 49 7.83 7.20 5.40
N GLN A 50 7.64 6.50 6.52
CA GLN A 50 6.49 5.63 6.72
C GLN A 50 5.18 6.42 6.82
N ASP A 51 5.20 7.63 7.40
CA ASP A 51 4.03 8.52 7.49
C ASP A 51 3.47 8.85 6.10
N VAL A 52 4.35 9.24 5.16
CA VAL A 52 3.96 9.51 3.77
C VAL A 52 3.46 8.22 3.09
N GLY A 53 4.09 7.08 3.37
CA GLY A 53 3.63 5.79 2.87
C GLY A 53 2.21 5.46 3.32
N MET A 54 1.89 5.65 4.60
CA MET A 54 0.55 5.46 5.14
C MET A 54 -0.47 6.44 4.53
N GLU A 55 -0.13 7.72 4.45
CA GLU A 55 -0.98 8.74 3.84
C GLU A 55 -1.37 8.37 2.40
N TYR A 56 -0.42 7.90 1.60
CA TYR A 56 -0.71 7.46 0.23
C TYR A 56 -1.53 6.17 0.16
N CYS A 57 -1.32 5.22 1.07
CA CYS A 57 -2.17 4.04 1.17
C CYS A 57 -3.63 4.42 1.46
N GLU A 58 -3.86 5.35 2.40
CA GLU A 58 -5.19 5.87 2.73
C GLU A 58 -5.82 6.61 1.54
N LYS A 59 -5.07 7.47 0.84
CA LYS A 59 -5.52 8.15 -0.38
C LYS A 59 -5.89 7.19 -1.51
N LEU A 60 -5.26 6.03 -1.55
CA LEU A 60 -5.56 4.94 -2.48
C LEU A 60 -6.66 4.00 -1.98
N GLY A 61 -7.35 4.37 -0.88
CA GLY A 61 -8.54 3.70 -0.38
C GLY A 61 -8.29 2.52 0.55
N ILE A 62 -7.06 2.32 1.06
CA ILE A 62 -6.77 1.31 2.07
C ILE A 62 -7.27 1.81 3.42
N SER A 63 -8.28 1.15 3.98
CA SER A 63 -8.96 1.59 5.23
C SER A 63 -8.51 0.84 6.48
N THR A 64 -7.70 -0.19 6.35
CA THR A 64 -7.37 -1.13 7.43
C THR A 64 -6.10 -0.80 8.20
N LEU A 65 -5.38 0.27 7.82
CA LEU A 65 -4.15 0.67 8.47
C LEU A 65 -4.40 1.13 9.92
N VAL A 66 -3.54 0.70 10.82
CA VAL A 66 -3.63 1.05 12.24
C VAL A 66 -2.36 1.75 12.73
N THR A 67 -2.53 2.76 13.58
CA THR A 67 -1.41 3.50 14.19
C THR A 67 -1.24 3.20 15.68
N ASN A 68 -2.29 2.70 16.35
CA ASN A 68 -2.28 2.44 17.79
C ASN A 68 -3.35 1.41 18.16
N LYS A 69 -3.21 0.17 17.69
CA LYS A 69 -4.13 -0.92 18.03
C LYS A 69 -3.60 -1.72 19.20
N VAL A 70 -4.35 -1.78 20.29
CA VAL A 70 -3.99 -2.58 21.46
C VAL A 70 -4.72 -3.92 21.43
N VAL A 71 -3.93 -5.02 21.43
CA VAL A 71 -4.45 -6.39 21.50
C VAL A 71 -3.68 -7.13 22.59
N ASN A 72 -4.38 -7.67 23.58
CA ASN A 72 -3.79 -8.40 24.71
C ASN A 72 -2.65 -7.63 25.41
N GLY A 73 -2.83 -6.32 25.61
CA GLY A 73 -1.86 -5.43 26.27
C GLY A 73 -0.62 -5.07 25.42
N LYS A 74 -0.57 -5.50 24.17
CA LYS A 74 0.50 -5.15 23.21
C LYS A 74 -0.04 -4.15 22.17
N THR A 75 0.72 -3.09 21.94
CA THR A 75 0.39 -2.08 20.92
C THR A 75 0.97 -2.46 19.57
N TYR A 76 0.16 -2.34 18.53
CA TYR A 76 0.53 -2.56 17.13
C TYR A 76 0.36 -1.26 16.34
N SER A 77 1.27 -1.06 15.39
CA SER A 77 1.24 0.07 14.46
C SER A 77 1.75 -0.39 13.10
N ASP A 78 1.05 0.02 12.04
CA ASP A 78 1.50 -0.18 10.67
C ASP A 78 2.43 0.95 10.19
N ASN A 79 2.56 2.04 10.98
CA ASN A 79 3.58 3.06 10.78
C ASN A 79 4.96 2.54 11.17
N ALA A 80 5.46 1.62 10.37
CA ALA A 80 6.71 0.90 10.59
C ALA A 80 7.33 0.46 9.25
N LYS A 81 8.62 0.12 9.27
CA LYS A 81 9.35 -0.38 8.08
C LYS A 81 8.71 -1.62 7.44
N THR A 82 7.94 -2.40 8.21
CA THR A 82 7.18 -3.56 7.73
C THR A 82 6.07 -3.19 6.74
N LEU A 83 5.59 -1.93 6.75
CA LEU A 83 4.63 -1.41 5.75
C LEU A 83 5.16 -1.65 4.33
N ALA A 84 6.43 -1.34 4.08
CA ALA A 84 7.08 -1.53 2.79
C ALA A 84 7.13 -2.99 2.30
N LEU A 85 6.93 -3.94 3.20
CA LEU A 85 6.95 -5.38 2.93
C LEU A 85 5.55 -6.02 3.00
N GLY A 86 4.51 -5.21 3.17
CA GLY A 86 3.13 -5.70 3.34
C GLY A 86 2.85 -6.35 4.70
N GLY A 87 3.72 -6.11 5.70
CA GLY A 87 3.55 -6.62 7.06
C GLY A 87 2.57 -5.78 7.86
N LEU A 88 1.28 -5.89 7.56
CA LEU A 88 0.21 -5.11 8.18
C LEU A 88 -0.46 -5.85 9.32
N THR A 89 -0.96 -5.12 10.31
CA THR A 89 -1.60 -5.68 11.51
C THR A 89 -2.91 -6.39 11.17
N ASP A 90 -3.77 -5.77 10.37
CA ASP A 90 -5.08 -6.30 9.98
C ASP A 90 -5.13 -6.76 8.50
N GLY A 91 -4.04 -6.59 7.76
CA GLY A 91 -4.01 -6.85 6.32
C GLY A 91 -4.78 -5.77 5.53
N VAL A 92 -5.27 -6.13 4.35
CA VAL A 92 -6.06 -5.26 3.47
C VAL A 92 -7.25 -6.02 2.89
N TYR A 93 -8.33 -5.31 2.58
CA TYR A 93 -9.41 -5.89 1.79
C TYR A 93 -8.97 -6.04 0.34
N ASN A 94 -9.30 -7.17 -0.28
CA ASN A 94 -8.91 -7.47 -1.66
C ASN A 94 -9.40 -6.40 -2.65
N TYR A 95 -10.65 -5.95 -2.51
CA TYR A 95 -11.23 -4.92 -3.40
C TYR A 95 -10.54 -3.56 -3.25
N GLU A 96 -10.08 -3.18 -2.04
CA GLU A 96 -9.32 -1.95 -1.80
C GLU A 96 -7.95 -2.02 -2.46
N LEU A 97 -7.24 -3.14 -2.31
CA LEU A 97 -5.95 -3.35 -2.95
C LEU A 97 -6.08 -3.32 -4.48
N CYS A 98 -7.11 -3.95 -5.02
CA CYS A 98 -7.41 -3.92 -6.45
C CYS A 98 -7.63 -2.48 -6.95
N SER A 99 -8.42 -1.68 -6.23
CA SER A 99 -8.66 -0.27 -6.57
C SER A 99 -7.42 0.60 -6.44
N ALA A 100 -6.55 0.35 -5.47
CA ALA A 100 -5.28 1.04 -5.33
C ALA A 100 -4.38 0.81 -6.55
N TYR A 101 -4.25 -0.43 -7.01
CA TYR A 101 -3.51 -0.74 -8.23
C TYR A 101 -4.20 -0.17 -9.49
N ALA A 102 -5.53 -0.17 -9.54
CA ALA A 102 -6.27 0.46 -10.63
C ALA A 102 -6.00 1.97 -10.72
N ALA A 103 -5.87 2.67 -9.59
CA ALA A 103 -5.50 4.08 -9.56
C ALA A 103 -4.10 4.32 -10.17
N ILE A 104 -3.11 3.46 -9.87
CA ILE A 104 -1.78 3.56 -10.49
C ILE A 104 -1.88 3.39 -12.01
N ALA A 105 -2.64 2.41 -12.49
CA ALA A 105 -2.87 2.18 -13.92
C ALA A 105 -3.66 3.32 -14.59
N ASN A 106 -4.47 4.05 -13.83
CA ASN A 106 -5.31 5.16 -14.26
C ASN A 106 -4.65 6.53 -14.00
N ASN A 107 -3.34 6.63 -14.17
CA ASN A 107 -2.56 7.86 -14.02
C ASN A 107 -2.73 8.57 -12.65
N GLY A 108 -2.96 7.83 -11.59
CA GLY A 108 -3.14 8.35 -10.23
C GLY A 108 -4.59 8.72 -9.88
N VAL A 109 -5.53 8.55 -10.78
CA VAL A 109 -6.95 8.80 -10.50
C VAL A 109 -7.54 7.61 -9.77
N TYR A 110 -7.87 7.81 -8.49
CA TYR A 110 -8.53 6.81 -7.67
C TYR A 110 -10.04 6.82 -7.87
N ASN A 111 -10.61 5.66 -8.21
CA ASN A 111 -12.05 5.46 -8.25
C ASN A 111 -12.46 4.56 -7.08
N LYS A 112 -13.37 5.03 -6.24
CA LYS A 112 -13.91 4.23 -5.15
C LYS A 112 -14.57 2.97 -5.71
N PRO A 113 -14.19 1.76 -5.24
CA PRO A 113 -14.78 0.54 -5.74
C PRO A 113 -16.26 0.44 -5.36
N THR A 114 -17.07 0.00 -6.29
CA THR A 114 -18.49 -0.29 -6.06
C THR A 114 -18.77 -1.75 -6.38
N LEU A 115 -19.63 -2.39 -5.59
CA LEU A 115 -20.05 -3.78 -5.80
C LEU A 115 -21.35 -3.87 -6.60
N TYR A 116 -22.04 -2.75 -6.78
CA TYR A 116 -23.28 -2.64 -7.56
C TYR A 116 -23.37 -1.24 -8.15
N THR A 117 -24.02 -1.10 -9.29
CA THR A 117 -24.34 0.19 -9.88
C THR A 117 -25.70 0.69 -9.40
N LYS A 118 -26.68 -0.21 -9.33
CA LYS A 118 -28.04 0.08 -8.84
C LYS A 118 -28.63 -1.16 -8.18
N VAL A 119 -29.41 -0.95 -7.12
CA VAL A 119 -30.30 -1.94 -6.55
C VAL A 119 -31.74 -1.47 -6.81
N LEU A 120 -32.53 -2.32 -7.42
CA LEU A 120 -33.92 -2.05 -7.78
C LEU A 120 -34.87 -2.92 -6.94
N ASP A 121 -36.08 -2.42 -6.65
CA ASP A 121 -37.15 -3.25 -6.14
C ASP A 121 -37.81 -4.08 -7.27
N HIS A 122 -38.83 -4.87 -6.92
CA HIS A 122 -39.56 -5.73 -7.89
C HIS A 122 -40.34 -4.93 -8.93
N ASP A 123 -40.63 -3.66 -8.68
CA ASP A 123 -41.36 -2.74 -9.58
C ASP A 123 -40.41 -1.91 -10.46
N GLY A 124 -39.06 -2.09 -10.26
CA GLY A 124 -38.04 -1.38 -11.01
C GLY A 124 -37.66 -0.01 -10.43
N ASN A 125 -38.15 0.35 -9.24
CA ASN A 125 -37.77 1.58 -8.57
C ASN A 125 -36.36 1.44 -7.99
N VAL A 126 -35.55 2.50 -8.05
CA VAL A 126 -34.18 2.50 -7.51
C VAL A 126 -34.24 2.57 -5.98
N LEU A 127 -33.76 1.53 -5.31
CA LEU A 127 -33.56 1.47 -3.86
C LEU A 127 -32.22 2.05 -3.43
N LEU A 128 -31.15 1.72 -4.18
CA LEU A 128 -29.81 2.22 -3.95
C LEU A 128 -29.17 2.58 -5.30
N ASP A 129 -28.50 3.71 -5.36
CA ASP A 129 -27.62 4.09 -6.45
C ASP A 129 -26.17 4.04 -5.98
N GLY A 130 -25.39 3.14 -6.59
CA GLY A 130 -23.99 2.90 -6.25
C GLY A 130 -23.03 3.50 -7.28
N THR A 131 -23.46 4.48 -8.09
CA THR A 131 -22.55 5.19 -9.00
C THR A 131 -21.52 5.94 -8.17
N GLY A 132 -20.28 5.42 -8.18
CA GLY A 132 -19.19 5.87 -7.31
C GLY A 132 -18.72 7.29 -7.60
N GLU A 133 -18.23 7.97 -6.60
CA GLU A 133 -17.49 9.22 -6.74
C GLU A 133 -16.03 8.91 -7.11
N SER A 134 -15.52 9.57 -8.15
CA SER A 134 -14.10 9.54 -8.51
C SER A 134 -13.37 10.72 -7.85
N HIS A 135 -12.20 10.48 -7.27
CA HIS A 135 -11.33 11.52 -6.70
C HIS A 135 -9.97 11.50 -7.40
N GLN A 136 -9.44 12.69 -7.66
CA GLN A 136 -8.06 12.92 -8.14
C GLN A 136 -7.14 13.26 -6.97
#